data_dd6a48bf3835cca9ea8d5462f08f2902
#
_entry.id   dd6a48bf3835cca9ea8d5462f08f2902
#
_cell.length_a   1.000
_cell.length_b   1.000
_cell.length_c   1.000
_cell.angle_alpha   90.00
_cell.angle_beta   90.00
_cell.angle_gamma   90.00
#
_symmetry.space_group_name_H-M   'P 1'
#
loop_
_entity.id
_entity.type
_entity.pdbx_description
1 polymer ?
#
loop_
_entity_poly.entity_id
_entity_poly.type
_entity_poly.pdbx_seq_one_letter_code
_entity_poly.pdbx_strand_id
1 'polypeptide(L)'
;MSEQSLFPYYPEGVPRELPLPPETLSELFSRSAQRFSRRPALYFFGKTLSYHECHALVERFACGLAALGICKGDRVALCLPNCPQAVIAYFGIVRAGGIVVA
;
A
#
# COMPACT_ATOMS: atom_id res chain seq x y z
N MET A 1 4.37 18.03 -23.42
CA MET A 1 3.04 17.77 -24.01
C MET A 1 1.98 18.43 -23.15
N SER A 2 1.11 19.21 -23.71
CA SER A 2 0.03 19.84 -22.97
C SER A 2 -1.07 18.81 -22.64
N GLU A 3 -1.79 19.04 -21.56
CA GLU A 3 -2.91 18.19 -21.14
C GLU A 3 -3.95 18.04 -22.26
N GLN A 4 -4.24 19.11 -22.99
CA GLN A 4 -5.21 19.12 -24.09
C GLN A 4 -4.84 18.17 -25.22
N SER A 5 -3.55 17.90 -25.45
CA SER A 5 -3.10 17.02 -26.52
C SER A 5 -3.42 15.57 -26.27
N LEU A 6 -3.72 15.18 -25.02
CA LEU A 6 -4.09 13.81 -24.64
C LEU A 6 -5.58 13.54 -24.78
N PHE A 7 -6.44 14.56 -24.71
CA PHE A 7 -7.88 14.40 -24.70
C PHE A 7 -8.46 13.72 -25.93
N PRO A 8 -7.96 13.97 -27.16
CA PRO A 8 -8.48 13.28 -28.34
C PRO A 8 -8.32 11.77 -28.32
N TYR A 9 -7.41 11.26 -27.50
CA TYR A 9 -7.13 9.82 -27.40
C TYR A 9 -8.00 9.11 -26.37
N TYR A 10 -8.85 9.85 -25.63
CA TYR A 10 -9.70 9.26 -24.60
C TYR A 10 -10.98 8.75 -25.26
N PRO A 11 -11.32 7.47 -25.08
CA PRO A 11 -12.61 6.94 -25.54
C PRO A 11 -13.78 7.66 -24.86
N GLU A 12 -14.93 7.65 -25.53
CA GLU A 12 -16.16 8.14 -24.91
C GLU A 12 -16.46 7.35 -23.62
N GLY A 13 -16.94 8.03 -22.60
CA GLY A 13 -17.26 7.42 -21.30
C GLY A 13 -16.06 7.29 -20.37
N VAL A 14 -14.85 7.57 -20.83
CA VAL A 14 -13.66 7.59 -19.99
C VAL A 14 -13.46 9.03 -19.50
N PRO A 15 -13.45 9.27 -18.17
CA PRO A 15 -13.23 10.60 -17.65
C PRO A 15 -11.82 11.09 -17.97
N ARG A 16 -11.69 12.37 -18.28
CA ARG A 16 -10.38 13.00 -18.54
C ARG A 16 -9.54 13.14 -17.28
N GLU A 17 -10.20 13.19 -16.14
CA GLU A 17 -9.57 13.25 -14.82
C GLU A 17 -10.10 12.10 -13.98
N LEU A 18 -9.20 11.46 -13.22
CA LEU A 18 -9.58 10.43 -12.27
C LEU A 18 -9.92 11.10 -10.94
N PRO A 19 -11.12 10.82 -10.37
CA PRO A 19 -11.41 11.26 -9.02
C PRO A 19 -10.57 10.44 -8.06
N LEU A 20 -9.52 11.05 -7.52
CA LEU A 20 -8.66 10.40 -6.53
C LEU A 20 -9.19 10.67 -5.13
N PRO A 21 -9.33 9.64 -4.28
CA PRO A 21 -9.71 9.85 -2.89
C PRO A 21 -8.60 10.62 -2.15
N PRO A 22 -8.96 11.51 -1.21
CA PRO A 22 -7.96 12.29 -0.46
C PRO A 22 -7.32 11.46 0.65
N GLU A 23 -7.11 10.19 0.43
CA GLU A 23 -6.55 9.27 1.41
C GLU A 23 -5.11 8.94 1.07
N THR A 24 -4.29 8.72 2.10
CA THR A 24 -2.96 8.15 1.91
C THR A 24 -3.09 6.66 1.58
N LEU A 25 -2.03 6.08 1.05
CA LEU A 25 -1.98 4.65 0.75
C LEU A 25 -2.18 3.81 2.02
N SER A 26 -1.60 4.26 3.14
CA SER A 26 -1.75 3.60 4.44
C SER A 26 -3.20 3.64 4.92
N GLU A 27 -3.87 4.76 4.81
CA GLU A 27 -5.28 4.91 5.19
C GLU A 27 -6.19 4.05 4.32
N LEU A 28 -5.91 4.00 3.01
CA LEU A 28 -6.66 3.16 2.07
C LEU A 28 -6.56 1.69 2.45
N PHE A 29 -5.36 1.21 2.77
CA PHE A 29 -5.16 -0.18 3.20
C PHE A 29 -5.89 -0.47 4.52
N SER A 30 -5.78 0.41 5.50
CA SER A 30 -6.46 0.25 6.79
C SER A 30 -7.98 0.18 6.62
N ARG A 31 -8.54 1.03 5.78
CA ARG A 31 -9.97 1.04 5.49
C ARG A 31 -10.41 -0.26 4.82
N SER A 32 -9.66 -0.73 3.84
CA SER A 32 -9.94 -2.00 3.16
C SER A 32 -9.86 -3.17 4.13
N ALA A 33 -8.88 -3.17 5.04
CA ALA A 33 -8.72 -4.22 6.03
C ALA A 33 -9.89 -4.26 7.03
N GLN A 34 -10.44 -3.11 7.39
CA GLN A 34 -11.63 -3.04 8.24
C GLN A 34 -12.88 -3.54 7.51
N ARG A 35 -13.06 -3.12 6.27
CA ARG A 35 -14.24 -3.45 5.47
C ARG A 35 -14.27 -4.92 5.06
N PHE A 36 -13.12 -5.48 4.71
CA PHE A 36 -12.99 -6.83 4.15
C PHE A 36 -12.15 -7.74 5.05
N SER A 37 -12.21 -7.55 6.36
CA SER A 37 -11.29 -8.15 7.33
C SER A 37 -11.16 -9.67 7.21
N ARG A 38 -12.23 -10.37 6.89
CA ARG A 38 -12.23 -11.84 6.77
C ARG A 38 -11.90 -12.36 5.38
N ARG A 39 -11.83 -11.47 4.39
CA ARG A 39 -11.52 -11.88 3.02
C ARG A 39 -10.03 -12.12 2.85
N PRO A 40 -9.65 -13.04 1.94
CA PRO A 40 -8.24 -13.25 1.60
C PRO A 40 -7.65 -11.98 1.00
N ALA A 41 -6.47 -11.59 1.48
CA ALA A 41 -5.69 -10.50 0.91
C ALA A 41 -4.53 -11.01 0.08
N LEU A 42 -3.86 -12.07 0.53
CA LEU A 42 -2.67 -12.62 -0.11
C LEU A 42 -2.74 -14.14 -0.18
N TYR A 43 -2.27 -14.67 -1.32
CA TYR A 43 -2.04 -16.09 -1.53
C TYR A 43 -0.57 -16.31 -1.85
N PHE A 44 0.04 -17.31 -1.21
CA PHE A 44 1.43 -17.64 -1.48
C PHE A 44 1.69 -19.11 -1.11
N PHE A 45 2.02 -19.91 -2.13
CA PHE A 45 2.32 -21.35 -1.96
C PHE A 45 1.29 -22.08 -1.10
N GLY A 46 0.02 -21.92 -1.45
CA GLY A 46 -1.08 -22.61 -0.75
C GLY A 46 -1.47 -22.00 0.59
N LYS A 47 -0.79 -20.97 1.05
CA LYS A 47 -1.15 -20.24 2.25
C LYS A 47 -1.92 -18.99 1.91
N THR A 48 -2.88 -18.65 2.77
CA THR A 48 -3.73 -17.48 2.61
C THR A 48 -3.62 -16.61 3.85
N LEU A 49 -3.42 -15.30 3.65
CA LEU A 49 -3.54 -14.30 4.70
C LEU A 49 -4.81 -13.48 4.46
N SER A 50 -5.64 -13.35 5.48
CA SER A 50 -6.79 -12.46 5.42
C SER A 50 -6.33 -11.00 5.52
N TYR A 51 -7.22 -10.07 5.16
CA TYR A 51 -6.94 -8.64 5.37
C TYR A 51 -6.66 -8.33 6.83
N HIS A 52 -7.42 -8.93 7.74
CA HIS A 52 -7.20 -8.74 9.19
C HIS A 52 -5.81 -9.20 9.62
N GLU A 53 -5.41 -10.40 9.21
CA GLU A 53 -4.08 -10.94 9.53
C GLU A 53 -2.97 -10.10 8.91
N CYS A 54 -3.13 -9.71 7.65
CA CYS A 54 -2.17 -8.88 6.95
C CYS A 54 -2.01 -7.51 7.63
N HIS A 55 -3.13 -6.88 7.98
CA HIS A 55 -3.13 -5.58 8.66
C HIS A 55 -2.43 -5.65 10.03
N ALA A 56 -2.70 -6.71 10.80
CA ALA A 56 -2.04 -6.91 12.09
C ALA A 56 -0.52 -7.01 11.94
N LEU A 57 -0.05 -7.74 10.92
CA LEU A 57 1.38 -7.86 10.63
C LEU A 57 1.99 -6.54 10.16
N VAL A 58 1.26 -5.78 9.35
CA VAL A 58 1.67 -4.43 8.92
C VAL A 58 1.85 -3.51 10.12
N GLU A 59 0.88 -3.49 11.03
CA GLU A 59 0.96 -2.65 12.24
C GLU A 59 2.14 -3.05 13.14
N ARG A 60 2.38 -4.33 13.31
CA ARG A 60 3.53 -4.83 14.10
C ARG A 60 4.86 -4.44 13.46
N PHE A 61 4.96 -4.56 12.15
CA PHE A 61 6.16 -4.17 11.42
C PHE A 61 6.41 -2.66 11.53
N ALA A 62 5.37 -1.85 11.38
CA ALA A 62 5.46 -0.40 11.53
C ALA A 62 5.91 0.00 12.94
N CYS A 63 5.39 -0.66 13.97
CA CYS A 63 5.82 -0.43 15.35
C CYS A 63 7.30 -0.78 15.54
N GLY A 64 7.75 -1.87 14.93
CA GLY A 64 9.17 -2.27 14.95
C GLY A 64 10.07 -1.23 14.33
N LEU A 65 9.68 -0.68 13.18
CA LEU A 65 10.43 0.38 12.52
C LEU A 65 10.49 1.64 13.38
N ALA A 66 9.38 2.03 13.98
CA ALA A 66 9.33 3.19 14.88
C ALA A 66 10.26 3.00 16.08
N ALA A 67 10.30 1.79 16.63
CA ALA A 67 11.19 1.44 17.74
C ALA A 67 12.67 1.53 17.34
N LEU A 68 12.98 1.29 16.06
CA LEU A 68 14.33 1.46 15.52
C LEU A 68 14.68 2.91 15.21
N GLY A 69 13.76 3.84 15.38
CA GLY A 69 13.99 5.26 15.15
C GLY A 69 13.59 5.78 13.77
N ILE A 70 12.86 4.99 12.99
CA ILE A 70 12.36 5.44 11.69
C ILE A 70 11.30 6.52 11.92
N CYS A 71 11.49 7.66 11.28
CA CYS A 71 10.60 8.83 11.36
C CYS A 71 10.02 9.15 9.99
N LYS A 72 9.01 10.03 9.98
CA LYS A 72 8.41 10.50 8.74
C LYS A 72 9.47 11.06 7.79
N GLY A 73 9.45 10.58 6.56
CA GLY A 73 10.37 11.01 5.51
C GLY A 73 11.65 10.20 5.42
N ASP A 74 11.91 9.29 6.37
CA ASP A 74 13.07 8.41 6.28
C ASP A 74 12.92 7.42 5.13
N ARG A 75 14.00 7.15 4.45
CA ARG A 75 14.03 6.19 3.34
C ARG A 75 14.36 4.81 3.89
N VAL A 76 13.54 3.83 3.49
CA VAL A 76 13.74 2.44 3.89
C VAL A 76 13.85 1.59 2.63
N ALA A 77 14.99 0.95 2.45
CA ALA A 77 15.20 0.06 1.30
C ALA A 77 14.45 -1.26 1.49
N LEU A 78 13.75 -1.68 0.44
CA LEU A 78 13.01 -2.92 0.42
C LEU A 78 13.65 -3.86 -0.60
N CYS A 79 14.42 -4.83 -0.11
CA CYS A 79 15.16 -5.79 -0.94
C CYS A 79 14.60 -7.19 -0.73
N LEU A 80 13.37 -7.42 -1.16
CA LEU A 80 12.68 -8.70 -1.03
C LEU A 80 12.09 -9.12 -2.38
N PRO A 81 12.00 -10.43 -2.64
CA PRO A 81 11.26 -10.93 -3.78
C PRO A 81 9.76 -10.69 -3.58
N ASN A 82 8.96 -10.97 -4.62
CA ASN A 82 7.51 -10.88 -4.52
C ASN A 82 6.98 -12.00 -3.61
N CYS A 83 6.67 -11.64 -2.38
CA CYS A 83 6.20 -12.53 -1.33
C CYS A 83 5.34 -11.76 -0.33
N PRO A 84 4.60 -12.45 0.56
CA PRO A 84 3.79 -11.75 1.57
C PRO A 84 4.59 -10.80 2.45
N GLN A 85 5.81 -11.16 2.80
CA GLN A 85 6.69 -10.31 3.62
C GLN A 85 7.00 -8.99 2.92
N ALA A 86 7.14 -8.99 1.60
CA ALA A 86 7.38 -7.76 0.83
C ALA A 86 6.19 -6.83 0.91
N VAL A 87 4.96 -7.36 0.81
CA VAL A 87 3.73 -6.57 0.93
C VAL A 87 3.60 -6.00 2.35
N ILE A 88 3.82 -6.83 3.35
CA ILE A 88 3.75 -6.41 4.77
C ILE A 88 4.78 -5.32 5.05
N ALA A 89 6.01 -5.51 4.57
CA ALA A 89 7.07 -4.52 4.75
C ALA A 89 6.76 -3.22 4.03
N TYR A 90 6.26 -3.29 2.80
CA TYR A 90 5.88 -2.11 2.02
C TYR A 90 4.85 -1.25 2.78
N PHE A 91 3.74 -1.85 3.18
CA PHE A 91 2.70 -1.12 3.90
C PHE A 91 3.13 -0.72 5.31
N GLY A 92 3.99 -1.51 5.94
CA GLY A 92 4.55 -1.17 7.25
C GLY A 92 5.46 0.06 7.19
N ILE A 93 6.29 0.17 6.17
CA ILE A 93 7.14 1.34 5.95
C ILE A 93 6.28 2.58 5.75
N VAL A 94 5.28 2.49 4.86
CA VAL A 94 4.36 3.60 4.60
C VAL A 94 3.59 3.99 5.86
N ARG A 95 3.13 3.01 6.64
CA ARG A 95 2.40 3.24 7.89
C ARG A 95 3.26 3.96 8.92
N ALA A 96 4.56 3.65 8.98
CA ALA A 96 5.50 4.32 9.88
C ALA A 96 5.89 5.72 9.40
N GLY A 97 5.46 6.14 8.22
CA GLY A 97 5.79 7.44 7.64
C GLY A 97 7.04 7.43 6.78
N GLY A 98 7.61 6.26 6.53
CA GLY A 98 8.81 6.11 5.70
C GLY A 98 8.52 6.20 4.21
N ILE A 99 9.59 6.30 3.45
CA ILE A 99 9.58 6.29 1.98
C ILE A 99 10.18 4.97 1.53
N VAL A 100 9.43 4.21 0.74
CA VAL A 100 9.89 2.92 0.23
C VAL A 100 10.87 3.14 -0.93
N VAL A 101 12.02 2.50 -0.84
CA VAL A 101 13.02 2.45 -1.92
C VAL A 101 13.14 0.99 -2.34
N ALA A 102 12.62 0.70 -3.51
CA ALA A 102 12.61 -0.67 -4.03
C ALA A 102 13.95 -1.03 -4.69
#